data_8db182118b4f6d89a7b5e613b4885a77
#
_entry.id   8db182118b4f6d89a7b5e613b4885a77
#
_cell.length_a   1.000
_cell.length_b   1.000
_cell.length_c   1.000
_cell.angle_alpha   90.00
_cell.angle_beta   90.00
_cell.angle_gamma   90.00
#
_symmetry.space_group_name_H-M   'P 1'
#
loop_
_entity.id
_entity.type
_entity.pdbx_description
1 polymer ?
#
loop_
_entity_poly.entity_id
_entity_poly.type
_entity_poly.pdbx_seq_one_letter_code
_entity_poly.pdbx_strand_id
1 'polypeptide(L)'
;MMDQAVATSDAASDVPVAPRTEIPPIISVDDHIVEPPHLWKTWLPAKYRDRGRRVERRRLGDMTWVGGAKMYEYELDAEDAPWCDVWFYEDLIHPNKRHVAAVGFDRDEMTMAPITYEEMRPGCYEPKARVADMTANHVEASLSFPTLPRFCGQTFYEASDRDLGLACVKAYNDFMIEEWCGDSD
;
A
#
# COMPACT_ATOMS: atom_id res chain seq x y z
N MET A 1 1.25 50.47 -48.29
CA MET A 1 1.59 49.47 -47.32
C MET A 1 1.10 50.00 -45.99
N MET A 2 -0.06 49.55 -45.53
CA MET A 2 -0.67 49.97 -44.27
C MET A 2 -0.36 48.92 -43.24
N ASP A 3 0.36 49.34 -42.22
CA ASP A 3 0.72 48.54 -41.06
C ASP A 3 -0.49 48.50 -40.10
N GLN A 4 -1.12 47.34 -39.94
CA GLN A 4 -2.19 47.14 -38.96
C GLN A 4 -1.59 46.59 -37.69
N ALA A 5 -1.49 47.44 -36.69
CA ALA A 5 -1.17 47.05 -35.31
C ALA A 5 -2.34 46.25 -34.73
N VAL A 6 -2.07 44.98 -34.39
CA VAL A 6 -2.99 44.13 -33.64
C VAL A 6 -2.90 44.53 -32.16
N ALA A 7 -3.99 45.13 -31.67
CA ALA A 7 -4.14 45.40 -30.24
C ALA A 7 -4.46 44.11 -29.51
N THR A 8 -3.53 43.62 -28.68
CA THR A 8 -3.78 42.54 -27.73
C THR A 8 -4.53 43.13 -26.53
N SER A 9 -5.81 42.81 -26.43
CA SER A 9 -6.65 43.12 -25.27
C SER A 9 -6.33 42.10 -24.16
N ASP A 10 -5.49 42.49 -23.23
CA ASP A 10 -5.30 41.82 -21.93
C ASP A 10 -6.49 42.20 -21.02
N ALA A 11 -7.63 41.56 -21.23
CA ALA A 11 -8.72 41.57 -20.27
C ALA A 11 -8.46 40.41 -19.28
N ALA A 12 -7.66 40.65 -18.24
CA ALA A 12 -7.65 39.82 -17.07
C ALA A 12 -9.08 39.81 -16.53
N SER A 13 -9.77 38.67 -16.68
CA SER A 13 -11.10 38.45 -16.10
C SER A 13 -10.97 38.47 -14.57
N ASP A 14 -11.46 39.54 -13.94
CA ASP A 14 -11.73 39.63 -12.51
C ASP A 14 -12.89 38.66 -12.19
N VAL A 15 -12.61 37.37 -12.22
CA VAL A 15 -13.51 36.37 -11.66
C VAL A 15 -13.31 36.43 -10.14
N PRO A 16 -14.34 36.80 -9.36
CA PRO A 16 -14.24 36.81 -7.91
C PRO A 16 -13.87 35.40 -7.48
N VAL A 17 -12.68 35.23 -6.89
CA VAL A 17 -12.29 33.98 -6.25
C VAL A 17 -13.23 33.83 -5.05
N ALA A 18 -14.14 32.86 -5.13
CA ALA A 18 -14.99 32.52 -3.99
C ALA A 18 -14.12 32.30 -2.74
N PRO A 19 -14.56 32.74 -1.55
CA PRO A 19 -13.80 32.50 -0.33
C PRO A 19 -13.54 31.00 -0.24
N ARG A 20 -12.27 30.62 0.02
CA ARG A 20 -11.90 29.21 0.23
C ARG A 20 -12.80 28.67 1.33
N THR A 21 -13.76 27.86 0.98
CA THR A 21 -14.52 27.07 1.92
C THR A 21 -13.53 26.20 2.67
N GLU A 22 -13.58 26.22 4.01
CA GLU A 22 -12.80 25.29 4.81
C GLU A 22 -13.09 23.86 4.28
N ILE A 23 -12.05 23.11 4.00
CA ILE A 23 -12.19 21.72 3.57
C ILE A 23 -12.76 20.97 4.78
N PRO A 24 -13.96 20.37 4.67
CA PRO A 24 -14.51 19.61 5.77
C PRO A 24 -13.61 18.41 6.10
N PRO A 25 -13.60 17.92 7.35
CA PRO A 25 -12.94 16.68 7.70
C PRO A 25 -13.40 15.53 6.81
N ILE A 26 -12.46 14.74 6.31
CA ILE A 26 -12.72 13.62 5.43
C ILE A 26 -12.73 12.34 6.26
N ILE A 27 -13.75 11.50 6.08
CA ILE A 27 -13.75 10.12 6.59
C ILE A 27 -13.49 9.22 5.37
N SER A 28 -12.32 8.60 5.34
CA SER A 28 -11.95 7.67 4.27
C SER A 28 -12.45 6.27 4.62
N VAL A 29 -13.20 5.64 3.71
CA VAL A 29 -13.85 4.34 3.94
C VAL A 29 -13.28 3.21 3.11
N ASP A 30 -12.20 3.46 2.37
CA ASP A 30 -11.58 2.49 1.47
C ASP A 30 -10.07 2.74 1.37
N ASP A 31 -9.42 2.84 2.52
CA ASP A 31 -7.96 2.93 2.59
C ASP A 31 -7.33 1.55 2.68
N HIS A 32 -6.09 1.45 2.25
CA HIS A 32 -5.27 0.26 2.40
C HIS A 32 -4.00 0.55 3.19
N ILE A 33 -3.52 -0.48 3.89
CA ILE A 33 -2.20 -0.50 4.50
C ILE A 33 -1.32 -1.51 3.77
N VAL A 34 -0.02 -1.28 3.74
CA VAL A 34 0.94 -2.35 3.47
C VAL A 34 1.26 -2.97 4.82
N GLU A 35 0.97 -4.25 4.98
CA GLU A 35 1.18 -4.93 6.25
C GLU A 35 2.64 -4.82 6.70
N PRO A 36 2.92 -4.39 7.95
CA PRO A 36 4.28 -4.26 8.41
C PRO A 36 4.97 -5.63 8.54
N PRO A 37 6.30 -5.69 8.34
CA PRO A 37 7.05 -6.96 8.30
C PRO A 37 6.91 -7.83 9.54
N HIS A 38 6.66 -7.22 10.70
CA HIS A 38 6.58 -7.92 11.99
C HIS A 38 5.19 -8.50 12.31
N LEU A 39 4.12 -8.09 11.60
CA LEU A 39 2.73 -8.40 11.94
C LEU A 39 2.53 -9.88 12.26
N TRP A 40 2.77 -10.75 11.31
CA TRP A 40 2.51 -12.18 11.47
C TRP A 40 3.45 -12.83 12.47
N LYS A 41 4.68 -12.36 12.56
CA LYS A 41 5.67 -12.86 13.52
C LYS A 41 5.29 -12.51 14.96
N THR A 42 4.68 -11.36 15.16
CA THR A 42 4.26 -10.86 16.48
C THR A 42 2.92 -11.46 16.90
N TRP A 43 1.92 -11.37 16.03
CA TRP A 43 0.52 -11.62 16.37
C TRP A 43 0.05 -13.06 16.13
N LEU A 44 0.79 -13.87 15.32
CA LEU A 44 0.44 -15.29 15.18
C LEU A 44 0.77 -16.08 16.45
N PRO A 45 -0.10 -17.05 16.83
CA PRO A 45 0.23 -18.04 17.84
C PRO A 45 1.55 -18.76 17.53
N ALA A 46 2.36 -19.04 18.55
CA ALA A 46 3.72 -19.58 18.39
C ALA A 46 3.80 -20.82 17.47
N LYS A 47 2.80 -21.71 17.55
CA LYS A 47 2.74 -22.94 16.73
C LYS A 47 2.62 -22.69 15.21
N TYR A 48 2.27 -21.47 14.80
CA TYR A 48 2.08 -21.11 13.39
C TYR A 48 3.13 -20.12 12.85
N ARG A 49 4.00 -19.57 13.72
CA ARG A 49 4.93 -18.50 13.32
C ARG A 49 5.87 -18.89 12.19
N ASP A 50 6.36 -20.13 12.21
CA ASP A 50 7.29 -20.61 11.17
C ASP A 50 6.60 -20.94 9.84
N ARG A 51 5.27 -21.07 9.86
CA ARG A 51 4.45 -21.40 8.68
C ARG A 51 3.57 -20.24 8.21
N GLY A 52 3.46 -19.20 9.04
CA GLY A 52 2.67 -18.01 8.73
C GLY A 52 3.27 -17.18 7.60
N ARG A 53 2.56 -16.10 7.27
CA ARG A 53 3.10 -15.13 6.32
C ARG A 53 4.42 -14.55 6.83
N ARG A 54 5.36 -14.40 5.93
CA ARG A 54 6.66 -13.80 6.22
C ARG A 54 7.14 -12.97 5.04
N VAL A 55 7.94 -11.96 5.33
CA VAL A 55 8.62 -11.16 4.32
C VAL A 55 10.11 -11.48 4.31
N GLU A 56 10.68 -11.56 3.13
CA GLU A 56 12.12 -11.75 2.92
C GLU A 56 12.59 -10.73 1.87
N ARG A 57 13.78 -10.16 2.09
CA ARG A 57 14.41 -9.32 1.10
C ARG A 57 15.07 -10.19 0.03
N ARG A 58 14.60 -10.05 -1.20
CA ARG A 58 15.07 -10.83 -2.35
C ARG A 58 15.33 -9.89 -3.53
N ARG A 59 16.14 -10.32 -4.47
CA ARG A 59 16.23 -9.68 -5.77
C ARG A 59 15.07 -10.15 -6.64
N LEU A 60 14.44 -9.21 -7.37
CA LEU A 60 13.29 -9.51 -8.23
C LEU A 60 13.65 -9.23 -9.68
N GLY A 61 13.84 -10.30 -10.46
CA GLY A 61 14.03 -10.27 -11.91
C GLY A 61 12.70 -10.19 -12.67
N ASP A 62 12.58 -11.00 -13.70
CA ASP A 62 11.44 -10.96 -14.59
C ASP A 62 10.14 -11.42 -13.92
N MET A 63 9.05 -10.84 -14.40
CA MET A 63 7.70 -11.15 -13.99
C MET A 63 6.91 -11.60 -15.22
N THR A 64 6.51 -12.88 -15.22
CA THR A 64 5.78 -13.49 -16.33
C THR A 64 4.33 -13.67 -15.99
N TRP A 65 3.43 -13.16 -16.84
CA TRP A 65 2.00 -13.39 -16.68
C TRP A 65 1.62 -14.83 -17.00
N VAL A 66 1.05 -15.56 -16.04
CA VAL A 66 0.62 -16.95 -16.20
C VAL A 66 -0.90 -17.12 -16.06
N GLY A 67 -1.60 -16.10 -15.57
CA GLY A 67 -3.05 -16.16 -15.36
C GLY A 67 -3.46 -16.97 -14.13
N GLY A 68 -4.77 -17.13 -13.94
CA GLY A 68 -5.33 -17.84 -12.79
C GLY A 68 -5.08 -17.13 -11.45
N ALA A 69 -5.14 -17.89 -10.37
CA ALA A 69 -4.99 -17.34 -9.02
C ALA A 69 -3.59 -16.79 -8.73
N LYS A 70 -2.56 -17.33 -9.36
CA LYS A 70 -1.18 -16.85 -9.20
C LYS A 70 -0.93 -15.54 -9.93
N MET A 71 -1.62 -15.27 -11.01
CA MET A 71 -1.46 -14.17 -11.94
C MET A 71 -0.05 -14.08 -12.58
N TYR A 72 1.00 -14.09 -11.76
CA TYR A 72 2.40 -13.96 -12.21
C TYR A 72 3.30 -15.02 -11.60
N GLU A 73 4.29 -15.44 -12.35
CA GLU A 73 5.50 -16.09 -11.86
C GLU A 73 6.61 -15.06 -11.78
N TYR A 74 7.48 -15.21 -10.77
CA TYR A 74 8.54 -14.26 -10.46
C TYR A 74 9.88 -14.96 -10.46
N GLU A 75 10.85 -14.37 -11.14
CA GLU A 75 12.24 -14.78 -11.05
C GLU A 75 12.84 -14.13 -9.79
N LEU A 76 13.08 -14.94 -8.76
CA LEU A 76 13.74 -14.49 -7.55
C LEU A 76 15.24 -14.72 -7.62
N ASP A 77 16.00 -13.80 -6.97
CA ASP A 77 17.46 -13.83 -6.85
C ASP A 77 18.21 -13.73 -8.18
N ALA A 78 17.59 -13.14 -9.20
CA ALA A 78 18.26 -12.85 -10.45
C ALA A 78 19.46 -11.92 -10.20
N GLU A 79 20.57 -12.22 -10.87
CA GLU A 79 21.80 -11.44 -10.76
C GLU A 79 21.55 -9.99 -11.23
N ASP A 80 22.05 -9.02 -10.48
CA ASP A 80 21.89 -7.58 -10.75
C ASP A 80 20.43 -7.02 -10.72
N ALA A 81 19.43 -7.85 -10.43
CA ALA A 81 18.06 -7.39 -10.29
C ALA A 81 17.88 -6.47 -9.04
N PRO A 82 16.91 -5.55 -9.06
CA PRO A 82 16.63 -4.68 -7.93
C PRO A 82 16.17 -5.46 -6.70
N TRP A 83 16.41 -4.88 -5.53
CA TRP A 83 15.91 -5.42 -4.28
C TRP A 83 14.40 -5.21 -4.14
N CYS A 84 13.75 -6.16 -3.50
CA CYS A 84 12.33 -6.17 -3.22
C CYS A 84 12.07 -6.84 -1.88
N ASP A 85 11.14 -6.34 -1.11
CA ASP A 85 10.59 -7.08 0.00
C ASP A 85 9.44 -7.95 -0.49
N VAL A 86 9.62 -9.26 -0.38
CA VAL A 86 8.75 -10.28 -0.97
C VAL A 86 8.04 -11.05 0.13
N TRP A 87 6.73 -11.11 0.05
CA TRP A 87 5.89 -11.88 0.96
C TRP A 87 5.72 -13.31 0.48
N PHE A 88 5.84 -14.24 1.43
CA PHE A 88 5.64 -15.66 1.23
C PHE A 88 4.51 -16.17 2.14
N TYR A 89 3.64 -16.98 1.59
CA TYR A 89 2.59 -17.66 2.33
C TYR A 89 2.17 -18.92 1.58
N GLU A 90 2.35 -20.12 2.18
CA GLU A 90 2.23 -21.39 1.49
C GLU A 90 3.05 -21.38 0.18
N ASP A 91 2.41 -21.59 -0.98
CA ASP A 91 3.03 -21.51 -2.31
C ASP A 91 2.88 -20.14 -2.99
N LEU A 92 2.30 -19.16 -2.30
CA LEU A 92 2.12 -17.82 -2.83
C LEU A 92 3.36 -16.96 -2.60
N ILE A 93 3.71 -16.22 -3.64
CA ILE A 93 4.81 -15.24 -3.68
C ILE A 93 4.20 -13.90 -4.06
N HIS A 94 4.36 -12.91 -3.19
CA HIS A 94 3.86 -11.55 -3.42
C HIS A 94 4.97 -10.53 -3.23
N PRO A 95 5.66 -10.11 -4.29
CA PRO A 95 6.59 -9.00 -4.23
C PRO A 95 5.85 -7.69 -3.96
N ASN A 96 6.40 -6.86 -3.10
CA ASN A 96 5.96 -5.48 -2.97
C ASN A 96 6.30 -4.72 -4.25
N LYS A 97 5.33 -3.99 -4.76
CA LYS A 97 5.46 -3.23 -6.01
C LYS A 97 5.07 -1.78 -5.76
N ARG A 98 5.72 -0.87 -6.47
CA ARG A 98 5.56 0.57 -6.25
C ARG A 98 4.11 1.04 -6.33
N HIS A 99 3.29 0.45 -7.22
CA HIS A 99 1.88 0.86 -7.35
C HIS A 99 1.00 0.60 -6.10
N VAL A 100 1.38 -0.32 -5.21
CA VAL A 100 0.64 -0.56 -3.94
C VAL A 100 1.11 0.33 -2.79
N ALA A 101 2.21 1.05 -2.98
CA ALA A 101 2.79 1.98 -2.01
C ALA A 101 3.24 3.26 -2.73
N ALA A 102 2.37 3.79 -3.61
CA ALA A 102 2.73 4.86 -4.54
C ALA A 102 2.75 6.26 -3.92
N VAL A 103 2.29 6.41 -2.69
CA VAL A 103 2.23 7.70 -2.01
C VAL A 103 3.63 8.31 -1.88
N GLY A 104 3.79 9.51 -2.44
CA GLY A 104 5.06 10.25 -2.44
C GLY A 104 5.91 10.07 -3.69
N PHE A 105 5.51 9.20 -4.61
CA PHE A 105 6.13 9.07 -5.93
C PHE A 105 5.43 9.92 -6.97
N ASP A 106 6.16 10.32 -8.00
CA ASP A 106 5.57 10.97 -9.16
C ASP A 106 4.66 10.00 -9.93
N ARG A 107 3.72 10.55 -10.68
CA ARG A 107 2.69 9.75 -11.35
C ARG A 107 3.24 8.70 -12.32
N ASP A 108 4.31 9.00 -13.02
CA ASP A 108 4.98 8.11 -13.95
C ASP A 108 5.85 7.05 -13.27
N GLU A 109 6.12 7.21 -11.98
CA GLU A 109 6.80 6.22 -11.15
C GLU A 109 5.85 5.18 -10.53
N MET A 110 4.53 5.35 -10.66
CA MET A 110 3.51 4.39 -10.21
C MET A 110 3.48 3.15 -11.11
N THR A 111 4.50 2.33 -11.01
CA THR A 111 4.73 1.17 -11.88
C THR A 111 4.68 -0.15 -11.12
N MET A 112 4.86 -1.25 -11.84
CA MET A 112 5.03 -2.60 -11.28
C MET A 112 6.46 -2.86 -10.78
N ALA A 113 7.32 -1.84 -10.76
CA ALA A 113 8.68 -1.97 -10.25
C ALA A 113 8.69 -2.44 -8.80
N PRO A 114 9.66 -3.28 -8.41
CA PRO A 114 9.82 -3.73 -7.03
C PRO A 114 10.12 -2.55 -6.10
N ILE A 115 9.76 -2.71 -4.83
CA ILE A 115 10.02 -1.71 -3.79
C ILE A 115 10.33 -2.39 -2.47
N THR A 116 11.19 -1.77 -1.68
CA THR A 116 11.50 -2.16 -0.32
C THR A 116 10.76 -1.27 0.69
N TYR A 117 10.66 -1.70 1.96
CA TYR A 117 10.01 -0.89 2.98
C TYR A 117 10.72 0.44 3.23
N GLU A 118 12.04 0.50 3.08
CA GLU A 118 12.81 1.72 3.24
C GLU A 118 12.54 2.76 2.14
N GLU A 119 12.06 2.32 0.97
CA GLU A 119 11.67 3.19 -0.13
C GLU A 119 10.21 3.65 -0.04
N MET A 120 9.38 2.94 0.74
CA MET A 120 7.99 3.31 0.94
C MET A 120 7.87 4.50 1.90
N ARG A 121 6.84 5.32 1.70
CA ARG A 121 6.46 6.31 2.70
C ARG A 121 6.04 5.59 4.00
N PRO A 122 6.59 5.94 5.17
CA PRO A 122 6.27 5.24 6.42
C PRO A 122 4.78 5.15 6.74
N GLY A 123 3.98 6.16 6.40
CA GLY A 123 2.53 6.12 6.57
C GLY A 123 1.81 5.00 5.81
N CYS A 124 2.50 4.27 4.92
CA CYS A 124 1.95 3.07 4.31
C CYS A 124 1.85 1.89 5.28
N TYR A 125 2.73 1.81 6.31
CA TYR A 125 2.86 0.64 7.20
C TYR A 125 3.13 0.97 8.67
N GLU A 126 3.27 2.25 9.04
CA GLU A 126 3.46 2.70 10.43
C GLU A 126 2.30 3.57 10.91
N PRO A 127 1.62 3.25 12.04
CA PRO A 127 0.42 3.94 12.47
C PRO A 127 0.64 5.42 12.77
N LYS A 128 1.70 5.79 13.50
CA LYS A 128 1.98 7.20 13.84
C LYS A 128 2.30 8.05 12.61
N ALA A 129 3.03 7.49 11.66
CA ALA A 129 3.30 8.16 10.39
C ALA A 129 2.00 8.29 9.56
N ARG A 130 1.12 7.31 9.60
CA ARG A 130 -0.20 7.38 8.95
C ARG A 130 -1.05 8.52 9.52
N VAL A 131 -1.12 8.68 10.83
CA VAL A 131 -1.87 9.78 11.47
C VAL A 131 -1.33 11.15 11.02
N ALA A 132 -0.01 11.30 10.93
CA ALA A 132 0.59 12.53 10.41
C ALA A 132 0.18 12.80 8.95
N ASP A 133 0.16 11.76 8.11
CA ASP A 133 -0.29 11.85 6.71
C ASP A 133 -1.78 12.17 6.60
N MET A 134 -2.62 11.55 7.42
CA MET A 134 -4.06 11.84 7.50
C MET A 134 -4.30 13.30 7.88
N THR A 135 -3.63 13.79 8.90
CA THR A 135 -3.73 15.19 9.35
C THR A 135 -3.35 16.15 8.23
N ALA A 136 -2.26 15.88 7.51
CA ALA A 136 -1.80 16.71 6.39
C ALA A 136 -2.80 16.75 5.23
N ASN A 137 -3.66 15.74 5.10
CA ASN A 137 -4.65 15.59 4.05
C ASN A 137 -6.10 15.84 4.51
N HIS A 138 -6.31 16.43 5.69
CA HIS A 138 -7.64 16.67 6.27
C HIS A 138 -8.49 15.41 6.48
N VAL A 139 -7.87 14.25 6.64
CA VAL A 139 -8.53 12.98 6.94
C VAL A 139 -8.64 12.82 8.46
N GLU A 140 -9.87 12.81 8.98
CA GLU A 140 -10.17 12.68 10.41
C GLU A 140 -10.16 11.21 10.85
N ALA A 141 -10.70 10.34 10.00
CA ALA A 141 -10.77 8.90 10.27
C ALA A 141 -10.60 8.09 8.99
N SER A 142 -10.08 6.88 9.12
CA SER A 142 -9.82 5.99 8.02
C SER A 142 -10.19 4.55 8.37
N LEU A 143 -10.94 3.88 7.48
CA LEU A 143 -11.16 2.44 7.54
C LEU A 143 -10.11 1.76 6.64
N SER A 144 -9.16 1.07 7.26
CA SER A 144 -8.00 0.51 6.58
C SER A 144 -8.15 -0.98 6.30
N PHE A 145 -8.08 -1.36 5.03
CA PHE A 145 -8.11 -2.75 4.57
C PHE A 145 -6.70 -3.31 4.36
N PRO A 146 -6.54 -4.65 4.41
CA PRO A 146 -5.28 -5.28 4.05
C PRO A 146 -5.02 -5.17 2.53
N THR A 147 -3.74 -5.09 2.15
CA THR A 147 -3.33 -5.09 0.74
C THR A 147 -3.01 -6.51 0.25
N LEU A 148 -2.12 -7.20 0.96
CA LEU A 148 -1.56 -8.47 0.51
C LEU A 148 -2.47 -9.69 0.72
N PRO A 149 -3.29 -9.78 1.79
CA PRO A 149 -4.28 -10.85 1.93
C PRO A 149 -5.44 -10.75 0.95
N ARG A 150 -5.43 -9.77 0.06
CA ARG A 150 -6.53 -9.38 -0.80
C ARG A 150 -7.73 -8.84 -0.03
N PHE A 151 -8.68 -8.30 -0.75
CA PHE A 151 -9.93 -7.83 -0.21
C PHE A 151 -10.60 -8.93 0.64
N CYS A 152 -11.04 -8.60 1.83
CA CYS A 152 -11.68 -9.50 2.81
C CYS A 152 -10.90 -10.78 3.19
N GLY A 153 -9.57 -10.78 3.06
CA GLY A 153 -8.75 -11.92 3.50
C GLY A 153 -8.87 -13.17 2.62
N GLN A 154 -9.24 -13.02 1.36
CA GLN A 154 -9.45 -14.12 0.43
C GLN A 154 -8.28 -15.08 0.35
N THR A 155 -7.04 -14.59 0.41
CA THR A 155 -5.84 -15.42 0.43
C THR A 155 -5.86 -16.46 1.55
N PHE A 156 -6.37 -16.09 2.73
CA PHE A 156 -6.47 -17.00 3.89
C PHE A 156 -7.67 -17.93 3.78
N TYR A 157 -8.75 -17.47 3.17
CA TYR A 157 -9.91 -18.33 2.89
C TYR A 157 -9.58 -19.44 1.89
N GLU A 158 -8.75 -19.16 0.91
CA GLU A 158 -8.30 -20.11 -0.11
C GLU A 158 -7.12 -20.97 0.32
N ALA A 159 -6.54 -20.72 1.50
CA ALA A 159 -5.38 -21.46 2.03
C ALA A 159 -5.64 -22.97 2.16
N SER A 160 -4.62 -23.76 1.94
CA SER A 160 -4.66 -25.22 2.09
C SER A 160 -4.84 -25.62 3.56
N ASP A 161 -4.16 -24.95 4.48
CA ASP A 161 -4.32 -25.09 5.94
C ASP A 161 -5.34 -24.06 6.45
N ARG A 162 -6.58 -24.50 6.63
CA ARG A 162 -7.67 -23.64 7.10
C ARG A 162 -7.48 -23.11 8.52
N ASP A 163 -6.84 -23.87 9.39
CA ASP A 163 -6.57 -23.44 10.77
C ASP A 163 -5.50 -22.36 10.79
N LEU A 164 -4.47 -22.50 9.97
CA LEU A 164 -3.47 -21.45 9.76
C LEU A 164 -4.10 -20.21 9.14
N GLY A 165 -4.94 -20.37 8.12
CA GLY A 165 -5.67 -19.27 7.48
C GLY A 165 -6.50 -18.48 8.49
N LEU A 166 -7.29 -19.16 9.32
CA LEU A 166 -8.08 -18.53 10.39
C LEU A 166 -7.19 -17.83 11.43
N ALA A 167 -6.06 -18.44 11.78
CA ALA A 167 -5.11 -17.82 12.71
C ALA A 167 -4.51 -16.53 12.11
N CYS A 168 -4.22 -16.51 10.80
CA CYS A 168 -3.75 -15.30 10.12
C CYS A 168 -4.80 -14.18 10.12
N VAL A 169 -6.06 -14.49 9.88
CA VAL A 169 -7.15 -13.48 9.96
C VAL A 169 -7.24 -12.89 11.36
N LYS A 170 -7.21 -13.74 12.40
CA LYS A 170 -7.24 -13.26 13.80
C LYS A 170 -6.03 -12.39 14.11
N ALA A 171 -4.84 -12.82 13.71
CA ALA A 171 -3.61 -12.05 13.93
C ALA A 171 -3.66 -10.67 13.25
N TYR A 172 -4.23 -10.56 12.06
CA TYR A 172 -4.45 -9.27 11.40
C TYR A 172 -5.43 -8.41 12.20
N ASN A 173 -6.55 -8.96 12.65
CA ASN A 173 -7.54 -8.20 13.42
C ASN A 173 -6.98 -7.74 14.78
N ASP A 174 -6.21 -8.61 15.47
CA ASP A 174 -5.55 -8.26 16.73
C ASP A 174 -4.54 -7.12 16.50
N PHE A 175 -3.73 -7.20 15.45
CA PHE A 175 -2.84 -6.11 15.04
C PHE A 175 -3.59 -4.80 14.77
N MET A 176 -4.70 -4.85 14.03
CA MET A 176 -5.49 -3.65 13.73
C MET A 176 -6.06 -3.00 14.99
N ILE A 177 -6.52 -3.78 15.96
CA ILE A 177 -7.13 -3.27 17.20
C ILE A 177 -6.04 -2.76 18.15
N GLU A 178 -5.01 -3.55 18.40
CA GLU A 178 -4.06 -3.32 19.49
C GLU A 178 -2.88 -2.43 19.10
N GLU A 179 -2.49 -2.45 17.81
CA GLU A 179 -1.32 -1.71 17.33
C GLU A 179 -1.73 -0.58 16.37
N TRP A 180 -2.40 -0.91 15.24
CA TRP A 180 -2.71 0.09 14.23
C TRP A 180 -3.64 1.19 14.73
N CYS A 181 -4.73 0.83 15.40
CA CYS A 181 -5.65 1.79 16.00
C CYS A 181 -5.21 2.22 17.40
N GLY A 182 -4.58 1.32 18.18
CA GLY A 182 -4.13 1.62 19.54
C GLY A 182 -2.98 2.62 19.61
N ASP A 183 -2.13 2.67 18.61
CA ASP A 183 -1.01 3.62 18.51
C ASP A 183 -1.34 4.90 17.70
N SER A 184 -2.59 5.05 17.26
CA SER A 184 -3.03 6.16 16.41
C SER A 184 -3.46 7.43 17.17
N ASP A 185 -3.42 7.43 18.51
CA ASP A 185 -3.78 8.59 19.37
C ASP A 185 -2.64 9.63 19.48
#